data_ccf2413aaf26aebaec75b12a2b4623c8
#
_entry.id   ccf2413aaf26aebaec75b12a2b4623c8
#
_cell.length_a   1.000
_cell.length_b   1.000
_cell.length_c   1.000
_cell.angle_alpha   90.00
_cell.angle_beta   90.00
_cell.angle_gamma   90.00
#
_symmetry.space_group_name_H-M   'P 1'
#
loop_
_entity.id
_entity.type
_entity.pdbx_description
1 polymer ?
#
loop_
_entity_poly.entity_id
_entity_poly.type
_entity_poly.pdbx_seq_one_letter_code
_entity_poly.pdbx_strand_id
1 'polypeptide(L)'
;MMHGFRLAAAAAAVSLLLSGTAYACTTLLVGSGATSDGSLIIGRNADSNALKAQHMVVHPAKTNQKGMYRTADHHGANNFEYPLPKNSLRYTTVPNWKTGVHGATGFNSAGVGVSGTESIFARDDALKLDPYVEKTGITEDDIMEVILPRARSAREGAQILGHVVETKGAGEGFGVAFVDAKELWYLETGTGHQWIAVRIPKDEYFASGNQGRLQQYKAGDPNFMGSPTVVSWAEQHGFYNPKDGAFNFAKAYTRDDGRDRLYNDPRVFSIMKTLTPSLSIQPEAG
;
A
#
# COMPACT_ATOMS: atom_id res chain seq x y z
N MET A 1 8.64 16.60 -50.44
CA MET A 1 8.45 15.27 -49.79
C MET A 1 9.31 14.98 -48.56
N MET A 2 10.06 15.93 -48.04
CA MET A 2 10.95 15.68 -46.85
C MET A 2 10.41 16.15 -45.49
N HIS A 3 9.29 16.88 -45.45
CA HIS A 3 8.74 17.37 -44.15
C HIS A 3 7.79 16.38 -43.46
N GLY A 4 7.17 15.44 -44.19
CA GLY A 4 6.25 14.45 -43.63
C GLY A 4 6.96 13.33 -42.82
N PHE A 5 8.16 12.98 -43.19
CA PHE A 5 8.93 11.90 -42.52
C PHE A 5 9.46 12.30 -41.13
N ARG A 6 9.72 13.57 -40.89
CA ARG A 6 10.24 14.02 -39.58
C ARG A 6 9.16 14.12 -38.53
N LEU A 7 7.92 14.43 -38.88
CA LEU A 7 6.79 14.46 -37.96
C LEU A 7 6.34 13.05 -37.54
N ALA A 8 6.38 12.10 -38.48
CA ALA A 8 6.03 10.71 -38.17
C ALA A 8 7.06 10.03 -37.26
N ALA A 9 8.34 10.34 -37.44
CA ALA A 9 9.42 9.83 -36.57
C ALA A 9 9.37 10.43 -35.15
N ALA A 10 9.02 11.71 -35.01
CA ALA A 10 8.85 12.36 -33.71
C ALA A 10 7.62 11.81 -32.95
N ALA A 11 6.50 11.59 -33.64
CA ALA A 11 5.30 10.98 -33.03
C ALA A 11 5.55 9.53 -32.61
N ALA A 12 6.29 8.73 -33.39
CA ALA A 12 6.67 7.37 -33.01
C ALA A 12 7.65 7.32 -31.83
N ALA A 13 8.59 8.25 -31.75
CA ALA A 13 9.55 8.34 -30.63
C ALA A 13 8.86 8.77 -29.32
N VAL A 14 7.88 9.66 -29.35
CA VAL A 14 7.06 10.04 -28.19
C VAL A 14 6.16 8.89 -27.76
N SER A 15 5.59 8.12 -28.68
CA SER A 15 4.78 6.93 -28.36
C SER A 15 5.60 5.78 -27.74
N LEU A 16 6.87 5.64 -28.09
CA LEU A 16 7.78 4.65 -27.54
C LEU A 16 8.30 5.02 -26.13
N LEU A 17 8.32 6.31 -25.79
CA LEU A 17 8.68 6.77 -24.44
C LEU A 17 7.51 6.68 -23.44
N LEU A 18 6.29 6.49 -23.91
CA LEU A 18 5.07 6.33 -23.07
C LEU A 18 4.68 4.86 -22.85
N SER A 19 5.41 3.90 -23.42
CA SER A 19 5.16 2.47 -23.23
C SER A 19 5.90 1.87 -22.03
N GLY A 20 6.22 2.67 -21.00
CA GLY A 20 6.49 2.14 -19.67
C GLY A 20 5.22 1.41 -19.20
N THR A 21 5.34 0.14 -18.83
CA THR A 21 4.25 -0.63 -18.22
C THR A 21 3.75 0.14 -17.00
N ALA A 22 2.62 0.83 -17.18
CA ALA A 22 1.98 1.55 -16.10
C ALA A 22 1.34 0.52 -15.18
N TYR A 23 2.03 0.13 -14.13
CA TYR A 23 1.42 -0.54 -13.00
C TYR A 23 0.68 0.53 -12.19
N ALA A 24 -0.63 0.59 -12.35
CA ALA A 24 -1.45 1.63 -11.75
C ALA A 24 -2.52 1.02 -10.85
N CYS A 25 -2.22 0.81 -9.60
CA CYS A 25 -3.25 0.50 -8.61
C CYS A 25 -3.92 1.78 -8.12
N THR A 26 -5.19 1.69 -7.75
CA THR A 26 -5.93 2.81 -7.17
C THR A 26 -6.83 2.28 -6.07
N THR A 27 -6.73 2.85 -4.87
CA THR A 27 -7.52 2.47 -3.70
C THR A 27 -8.47 3.58 -3.29
N LEU A 28 -9.68 3.19 -2.93
CA LEU A 28 -10.70 4.02 -2.28
C LEU A 28 -11.12 3.35 -0.98
N LEU A 29 -11.02 4.06 0.12
CA LEU A 29 -11.46 3.65 1.45
C LEU A 29 -12.59 4.57 1.90
N VAL A 30 -13.71 4.02 2.39
CA VAL A 30 -14.87 4.81 2.81
C VAL A 30 -15.28 4.42 4.22
N GLY A 31 -15.32 5.41 5.10
CA GLY A 31 -15.78 5.28 6.47
C GLY A 31 -17.28 5.06 6.57
N SER A 32 -17.74 4.47 7.66
CA SER A 32 -19.14 4.05 7.86
C SER A 32 -20.16 5.20 7.87
N GLY A 33 -19.75 6.39 8.24
CA GLY A 33 -20.63 7.57 8.20
C GLY A 33 -20.70 8.24 6.82
N ALA A 34 -19.80 7.86 5.91
CA ALA A 34 -19.78 8.32 4.52
C ALA A 34 -20.47 7.35 3.55
N THR A 35 -21.07 6.25 4.05
CA THR A 35 -21.86 5.29 3.29
C THR A 35 -23.33 5.36 3.66
N SER A 36 -24.23 4.98 2.75
CA SER A 36 -25.68 5.06 2.96
C SER A 36 -26.22 4.02 3.95
N ASP A 37 -25.50 2.92 4.14
CA ASP A 37 -25.91 1.77 4.96
C ASP A 37 -25.03 1.55 6.20
N GLY A 38 -24.06 2.43 6.45
CA GLY A 38 -23.12 2.31 7.57
C GLY A 38 -22.00 1.28 7.35
N SER A 39 -21.84 0.76 6.14
CA SER A 39 -20.74 -0.16 5.83
C SER A 39 -19.38 0.55 5.75
N LEU A 40 -18.30 -0.19 6.02
CA LEU A 40 -16.94 0.19 5.71
C LEU A 40 -16.56 -0.41 4.37
N ILE A 41 -16.01 0.39 3.45
CA ILE A 41 -15.72 -0.06 2.09
C ILE A 41 -14.23 0.08 1.79
N ILE A 42 -13.66 -0.98 1.19
CA ILE A 42 -12.40 -0.94 0.46
C ILE A 42 -12.70 -1.26 -1.00
N GLY A 43 -12.46 -0.30 -1.88
CA GLY A 43 -12.48 -0.50 -3.33
C GLY A 43 -11.07 -0.38 -3.89
N ARG A 44 -10.63 -1.33 -4.72
CA ARG A 44 -9.30 -1.31 -5.31
C ARG A 44 -9.29 -1.80 -6.75
N ASN A 45 -8.63 -1.06 -7.63
CA ASN A 45 -8.17 -1.56 -8.91
C ASN A 45 -6.77 -2.13 -8.75
N ALA A 46 -6.55 -3.33 -9.28
CA ALA A 46 -5.23 -3.91 -9.44
C ALA A 46 -4.87 -3.83 -10.92
N ASP A 47 -4.22 -2.75 -11.32
CA ASP A 47 -3.84 -2.57 -12.71
C ASP A 47 -2.60 -3.40 -13.02
N SER A 48 -2.74 -4.32 -13.94
CA SER A 48 -1.70 -5.26 -14.29
C SER A 48 -1.83 -5.62 -15.76
N ASN A 49 -0.92 -6.46 -16.24
CA ASN A 49 -1.03 -7.06 -17.56
C ASN A 49 -2.40 -7.77 -17.71
N ALA A 50 -3.10 -7.53 -18.81
CA ALA A 50 -4.43 -8.10 -19.10
C ALA A 50 -4.49 -9.64 -19.03
N LEU A 51 -3.35 -10.31 -19.07
CA LEU A 51 -3.23 -11.77 -18.93
C LEU A 51 -3.10 -12.26 -17.47
N LYS A 52 -3.06 -11.34 -16.50
CA LYS A 52 -3.04 -11.68 -15.08
C LYS A 52 -4.46 -11.80 -14.52
N ALA A 53 -5.22 -12.76 -15.01
CA ALA A 53 -6.50 -13.11 -14.39
C ALA A 53 -6.30 -13.54 -12.94
N GLN A 54 -7.21 -13.15 -12.07
CA GLN A 54 -7.21 -13.51 -10.65
C GLN A 54 -8.37 -14.46 -10.35
N HIS A 55 -8.23 -15.26 -9.31
CA HIS A 55 -9.28 -16.16 -8.83
C HIS A 55 -9.27 -16.25 -7.31
N MET A 56 -10.40 -16.54 -6.73
CA MET A 56 -10.50 -16.69 -5.27
C MET A 56 -10.01 -18.07 -4.84
N VAL A 57 -9.11 -18.07 -3.85
CA VAL A 57 -8.61 -19.29 -3.19
C VAL A 57 -9.06 -19.29 -1.74
N VAL A 58 -9.52 -20.44 -1.26
CA VAL A 58 -9.90 -20.65 0.16
C VAL A 58 -8.82 -21.46 0.86
N HIS A 59 -8.27 -20.88 1.93
CA HIS A 59 -7.28 -21.51 2.80
C HIS A 59 -7.98 -22.01 4.07
N PRO A 60 -8.00 -23.33 4.32
CA PRO A 60 -8.65 -23.87 5.54
C PRO A 60 -7.88 -23.46 6.80
N ALA A 61 -8.61 -23.38 7.92
CA ALA A 61 -7.99 -23.24 9.23
C ALA A 61 -7.08 -24.44 9.53
N LYS A 62 -5.94 -24.18 10.16
CA LYS A 62 -4.99 -25.22 10.56
C LYS A 62 -4.65 -25.08 12.04
N THR A 63 -4.36 -26.19 12.70
CA THR A 63 -3.99 -26.24 14.12
C THR A 63 -2.64 -26.91 14.30
N ASN A 64 -1.96 -26.56 15.41
CA ASN A 64 -0.67 -27.16 15.79
C ASN A 64 0.41 -27.03 14.70
N GLN A 65 0.36 -25.95 13.91
CA GLN A 65 1.38 -25.68 12.90
C GLN A 65 2.74 -25.40 13.55
N LYS A 66 3.78 -25.84 12.89
CA LYS A 66 5.17 -25.58 13.24
C LYS A 66 5.95 -25.16 11.99
N GLY A 67 7.02 -24.42 12.16
CA GLY A 67 7.90 -24.00 11.09
C GLY A 67 7.61 -22.59 10.57
N MET A 68 8.06 -22.35 9.35
CA MET A 68 8.04 -21.02 8.72
C MET A 68 7.11 -21.01 7.50
N TYR A 69 6.39 -19.91 7.32
CA TYR A 69 5.94 -19.48 6.01
C TYR A 69 7.18 -19.08 5.19
N ARG A 70 7.18 -19.39 3.93
CA ARG A 70 8.21 -18.98 2.97
C ARG A 70 7.52 -18.36 1.77
N THR A 71 8.07 -17.27 1.28
CA THR A 71 7.55 -16.63 0.07
C THR A 71 7.45 -17.64 -1.09
N ALA A 72 6.40 -17.49 -1.87
CA ALA A 72 6.21 -18.25 -3.11
C ALA A 72 6.74 -17.48 -4.33
N ASP A 73 7.71 -16.60 -4.14
CA ASP A 73 8.30 -15.80 -5.21
C ASP A 73 8.80 -16.68 -6.35
N HIS A 74 8.15 -16.56 -7.51
CA HIS A 74 8.51 -17.32 -8.71
C HIS A 74 9.69 -16.73 -9.47
N HIS A 75 10.14 -15.56 -9.11
CA HIS A 75 11.31 -14.91 -9.70
C HIS A 75 12.60 -15.29 -8.99
N GLY A 76 12.49 -15.94 -7.80
CA GLY A 76 13.63 -16.39 -7.00
C GLY A 76 14.50 -15.28 -6.45
N ALA A 77 13.99 -14.05 -6.45
CA ALA A 77 14.72 -12.87 -6.02
C ALA A 77 14.58 -12.63 -4.50
N ASN A 78 13.45 -13.02 -3.90
CA ASN A 78 13.14 -12.84 -2.50
C ASN A 78 13.09 -14.19 -1.75
N ASN A 79 13.57 -14.20 -0.50
CA ASN A 79 13.60 -15.36 0.40
C ASN A 79 12.97 -15.02 1.75
N PHE A 80 11.91 -14.24 1.75
CA PHE A 80 11.19 -13.86 2.98
C PHE A 80 10.67 -15.08 3.73
N GLU A 81 10.85 -15.08 5.04
CA GLU A 81 10.35 -16.12 5.94
C GLU A 81 9.72 -15.49 7.18
N TYR A 82 8.59 -16.06 7.61
CA TYR A 82 7.90 -15.63 8.82
C TYR A 82 7.32 -16.83 9.59
N PRO A 83 7.38 -16.87 10.94
CA PRO A 83 6.84 -18.00 11.70
C PRO A 83 5.37 -18.27 11.38
N LEU A 84 4.99 -19.53 11.14
CA LEU A 84 3.58 -19.91 11.02
C LEU A 84 2.85 -19.67 12.35
N PRO A 85 1.58 -19.23 12.34
CA PRO A 85 0.79 -19.19 13.57
C PRO A 85 0.51 -20.62 14.04
N LYS A 86 0.60 -20.88 15.33
CA LYS A 86 0.24 -22.20 15.90
C LYS A 86 -1.12 -22.68 15.43
N ASN A 87 -2.09 -21.77 15.43
CA ASN A 87 -3.43 -22.01 14.90
C ASN A 87 -3.75 -20.88 13.91
N SER A 88 -4.05 -21.22 12.66
CA SER A 88 -4.48 -20.26 11.65
C SER A 88 -6.00 -20.17 11.56
N LEU A 89 -6.48 -18.96 11.28
CA LEU A 89 -7.86 -18.75 10.84
C LEU A 89 -8.06 -19.34 9.43
N ARG A 90 -9.28 -19.67 9.06
CA ARG A 90 -9.66 -19.85 7.65
C ARG A 90 -9.68 -18.48 6.99
N TYR A 91 -9.14 -18.38 5.77
CA TYR A 91 -9.11 -17.13 5.04
C TYR A 91 -9.23 -17.37 3.53
N THR A 92 -9.48 -16.30 2.80
CA THR A 92 -9.49 -16.28 1.33
C THR A 92 -8.39 -15.36 0.83
N THR A 93 -7.91 -15.60 -0.38
CA THR A 93 -7.03 -14.70 -1.14
C THR A 93 -7.48 -14.65 -2.59
N VAL A 94 -7.00 -13.65 -3.35
CA VAL A 94 -7.31 -13.48 -4.77
C VAL A 94 -5.99 -13.37 -5.55
N PRO A 95 -5.19 -14.46 -5.62
CA PRO A 95 -3.91 -14.44 -6.31
C PRO A 95 -4.04 -14.50 -7.82
N ASN A 96 -2.94 -14.26 -8.52
CA ASN A 96 -2.80 -14.54 -9.94
C ASN A 96 -3.05 -16.04 -10.21
N TRP A 97 -4.01 -16.35 -11.07
CA TRP A 97 -4.39 -17.73 -11.33
C TRP A 97 -3.26 -18.57 -11.92
N LYS A 98 -2.34 -17.95 -12.67
CA LYS A 98 -1.23 -18.65 -13.34
C LYS A 98 -0.07 -18.97 -12.40
N THR A 99 0.23 -18.10 -11.47
CA THR A 99 1.41 -18.23 -10.59
C THR A 99 1.04 -18.58 -9.15
N GLY A 100 -0.18 -18.28 -8.72
CA GLY A 100 -0.64 -18.50 -7.35
C GLY A 100 -0.08 -17.51 -6.33
N VAL A 101 0.71 -16.52 -6.79
CA VAL A 101 1.29 -15.47 -5.91
C VAL A 101 0.51 -14.17 -6.00
N HIS A 102 0.86 -13.22 -5.13
CA HIS A 102 0.23 -11.91 -5.01
C HIS A 102 -1.25 -12.02 -4.63
N GLY A 103 -1.50 -12.34 -3.38
CA GLY A 103 -2.83 -12.58 -2.83
C GLY A 103 -3.84 -11.43 -2.95
N ALA A 104 -3.39 -10.25 -3.31
CA ALA A 104 -4.08 -8.99 -3.60
C ALA A 104 -5.12 -8.56 -2.57
N THR A 105 -6.08 -9.40 -2.22
CA THR A 105 -7.12 -9.11 -1.22
C THR A 105 -7.67 -10.40 -0.63
N GLY A 106 -8.27 -10.32 0.54
CA GLY A 106 -8.97 -11.44 1.15
C GLY A 106 -9.62 -11.10 2.48
N PHE A 107 -10.38 -12.07 2.98
CA PHE A 107 -11.02 -12.03 4.29
C PHE A 107 -10.71 -13.28 5.09
N ASN A 108 -10.66 -13.15 6.41
CA ASN A 108 -10.57 -14.30 7.29
C ASN A 108 -11.86 -14.56 8.08
N SER A 109 -11.91 -15.69 8.76
CA SER A 109 -13.09 -16.12 9.55
C SER A 109 -13.32 -15.30 10.82
N ALA A 110 -12.43 -14.38 11.19
CA ALA A 110 -12.66 -13.40 12.24
C ALA A 110 -13.31 -12.10 11.70
N GLY A 111 -13.58 -12.01 10.39
CA GLY A 111 -14.18 -10.85 9.76
C GLY A 111 -13.18 -9.75 9.40
N VAL A 112 -11.88 -10.04 9.41
CA VAL A 112 -10.85 -9.09 8.98
C VAL A 112 -10.63 -9.21 7.49
N GLY A 113 -10.74 -8.09 6.78
CA GLY A 113 -10.40 -7.94 5.38
C GLY A 113 -9.07 -7.19 5.22
N VAL A 114 -8.29 -7.59 4.23
CA VAL A 114 -7.02 -6.93 3.83
C VAL A 114 -7.02 -6.74 2.33
N SER A 115 -6.58 -5.59 1.86
CA SER A 115 -6.39 -5.29 0.45
C SER A 115 -5.07 -4.55 0.25
N GLY A 116 -4.24 -5.01 -0.64
CA GLY A 116 -2.92 -4.47 -0.97
C GLY A 116 -2.42 -5.06 -2.29
N THR A 117 -1.44 -4.48 -2.90
CA THR A 117 -0.72 -3.29 -2.45
C THR A 117 -0.90 -2.14 -3.42
N GLU A 118 -0.79 -0.90 -2.91
CA GLU A 118 -0.41 0.21 -3.77
C GLU A 118 1.11 0.27 -3.77
N SER A 119 1.76 0.22 -4.93
CA SER A 119 3.20 0.48 -4.98
C SER A 119 3.46 1.94 -4.61
N ILE A 120 4.15 2.17 -3.50
CA ILE A 120 4.52 3.50 -3.01
C ILE A 120 6.00 3.71 -3.27
N PHE A 121 6.36 4.93 -3.62
CA PHE A 121 7.74 5.28 -3.92
C PHE A 121 8.28 6.23 -2.87
N ALA A 122 9.25 5.75 -2.11
CA ALA A 122 9.99 6.58 -1.17
C ALA A 122 10.98 7.49 -1.90
N ARG A 123 11.45 8.51 -1.19
CA ARG A 123 12.49 9.40 -1.69
C ARG A 123 13.86 8.69 -1.69
N ASP A 124 14.62 8.91 -2.74
CA ASP A 124 15.89 8.22 -2.98
C ASP A 124 16.94 8.47 -1.89
N ASP A 125 16.97 9.66 -1.30
CA ASP A 125 17.92 10.03 -0.25
C ASP A 125 17.61 9.33 1.08
N ALA A 126 16.34 9.08 1.40
CA ALA A 126 15.96 8.26 2.55
C ALA A 126 16.31 6.78 2.32
N LEU A 127 16.06 6.25 1.12
CA LEU A 127 16.42 4.87 0.76
C LEU A 127 17.93 4.61 0.74
N LYS A 128 18.78 5.63 0.55
CA LYS A 128 20.23 5.47 0.74
C LYS A 128 20.63 5.19 2.18
N LEU A 129 19.82 5.60 3.15
CA LEU A 129 20.09 5.47 4.58
C LEU A 129 19.36 4.26 5.19
N ASP A 130 18.17 3.95 4.70
CA ASP A 130 17.37 2.79 5.11
C ASP A 130 16.72 2.15 3.86
N PRO A 131 17.52 1.35 3.09
CA PRO A 131 17.09 0.75 1.84
C PRO A 131 16.02 -0.32 2.06
N TYR A 132 15.24 -0.60 1.00
CA TYR A 132 14.38 -1.77 0.98
C TYR A 132 15.20 -3.06 1.14
N VAL A 133 14.67 -4.00 1.90
CA VAL A 133 15.28 -5.31 2.16
C VAL A 133 14.82 -6.30 1.07
N GLU A 134 15.16 -6.02 -0.16
CA GLU A 134 14.63 -6.69 -1.36
C GLU A 134 14.74 -8.22 -1.33
N LYS A 135 15.78 -8.76 -0.69
CA LYS A 135 16.06 -10.22 -0.69
C LYS A 135 15.37 -11.01 0.41
N THR A 136 14.94 -10.37 1.49
CA THR A 136 14.41 -11.06 2.68
C THR A 136 13.33 -10.26 3.40
N GLY A 137 12.99 -9.08 2.93
CA GLY A 137 11.89 -8.27 3.44
C GLY A 137 10.54 -8.74 2.91
N ILE A 138 9.48 -8.35 3.59
CA ILE A 138 8.11 -8.65 3.16
C ILE A 138 7.76 -7.87 1.88
N THR A 139 7.12 -8.55 0.93
CA THR A 139 6.63 -7.96 -0.32
C THR A 139 5.11 -8.13 -0.46
N GLU A 140 4.54 -7.57 -1.52
CA GLU A 140 3.12 -7.75 -1.85
C GLU A 140 2.71 -9.22 -1.97
N ASP A 141 3.64 -10.09 -2.34
CA ASP A 141 3.38 -11.52 -2.51
C ASP A 141 3.08 -12.24 -1.18
N ASP A 142 3.48 -11.67 -0.04
CA ASP A 142 3.47 -12.32 1.26
C ASP A 142 2.40 -11.79 2.23
N ILE A 143 1.92 -10.57 2.01
CA ILE A 143 1.13 -9.82 3.00
C ILE A 143 -0.14 -10.59 3.41
N MET A 144 -0.88 -11.14 2.45
CA MET A 144 -2.14 -11.85 2.74
C MET A 144 -1.91 -13.11 3.55
N GLU A 145 -0.90 -13.90 3.20
CA GLU A 145 -0.50 -15.15 3.84
C GLU A 145 0.10 -14.93 5.24
N VAL A 146 0.65 -13.76 5.48
CA VAL A 146 1.17 -13.39 6.81
C VAL A 146 0.06 -12.86 7.71
N ILE A 147 -0.82 -12.01 7.20
CA ILE A 147 -1.80 -11.27 8.03
C ILE A 147 -3.09 -12.06 8.26
N LEU A 148 -3.73 -12.53 7.17
CA LEU A 148 -5.07 -13.12 7.25
C LEU A 148 -5.18 -14.37 8.15
N PRO A 149 -4.18 -15.27 8.22
CA PRO A 149 -4.25 -16.40 9.14
C PRO A 149 -4.18 -16.02 10.63
N ARG A 150 -3.87 -14.76 10.99
CA ARG A 150 -3.59 -14.32 12.36
C ARG A 150 -4.53 -13.24 12.87
N ALA A 151 -4.75 -12.19 12.10
CA ALA A 151 -5.41 -10.97 12.53
C ALA A 151 -6.86 -11.21 12.98
N ARG A 152 -7.23 -10.65 14.13
CA ARG A 152 -8.59 -10.73 14.69
C ARG A 152 -9.30 -9.38 14.67
N SER A 153 -8.60 -8.31 14.28
CA SER A 153 -9.15 -6.99 13.99
C SER A 153 -8.34 -6.29 12.91
N ALA A 154 -8.89 -5.27 12.29
CA ALA A 154 -8.20 -4.43 11.31
C ALA A 154 -6.94 -3.80 11.92
N ARG A 155 -7.06 -3.27 13.14
CA ARG A 155 -5.94 -2.71 13.90
C ARG A 155 -4.82 -3.73 14.12
N GLU A 156 -5.13 -4.95 14.55
CA GLU A 156 -4.15 -6.02 14.74
C GLU A 156 -3.47 -6.39 13.42
N GLY A 157 -4.21 -6.42 12.31
CA GLY A 157 -3.64 -6.65 10.99
C GLY A 157 -2.57 -5.62 10.63
N ALA A 158 -2.86 -4.33 10.82
CA ALA A 158 -1.91 -3.25 10.61
C ALA A 158 -0.70 -3.34 11.58
N GLN A 159 -0.91 -3.69 12.84
CA GLN A 159 0.16 -3.90 13.82
C GLN A 159 1.09 -5.05 13.44
N ILE A 160 0.53 -6.18 12.99
CA ILE A 160 1.33 -7.33 12.54
C ILE A 160 2.21 -6.92 11.36
N LEU A 161 1.63 -6.26 10.34
CA LEU A 161 2.41 -5.82 9.16
C LEU A 161 3.50 -4.83 9.57
N GLY A 162 3.17 -3.84 10.39
CA GLY A 162 4.14 -2.87 10.90
C GLY A 162 5.29 -3.54 11.65
N HIS A 163 4.99 -4.50 12.53
CA HIS A 163 6.03 -5.27 13.24
C HIS A 163 6.91 -6.11 12.28
N VAL A 164 6.33 -6.66 11.22
CA VAL A 164 7.12 -7.37 10.19
C VAL A 164 8.05 -6.40 9.48
N VAL A 165 7.56 -5.21 9.09
CA VAL A 165 8.40 -4.16 8.49
C VAL A 165 9.54 -3.76 9.43
N GLU A 166 9.28 -3.56 10.72
CA GLU A 166 10.31 -3.21 11.71
C GLU A 166 11.38 -4.29 11.88
N THR A 167 11.00 -5.55 11.82
CA THR A 167 11.88 -6.67 12.23
C THR A 167 12.51 -7.41 11.05
N LYS A 168 11.88 -7.39 9.89
CA LYS A 168 12.30 -8.08 8.67
C LYS A 168 12.62 -7.13 7.53
N GLY A 169 12.10 -5.92 7.60
CA GLY A 169 12.14 -4.94 6.55
C GLY A 169 11.03 -5.10 5.52
N ALA A 170 10.70 -4.02 4.85
CA ALA A 170 9.91 -4.02 3.62
C ALA A 170 10.82 -4.34 2.43
N GLY A 171 10.45 -5.28 1.58
CA GLY A 171 11.18 -5.62 0.35
C GLY A 171 10.98 -4.59 -0.75
N GLU A 172 9.92 -3.79 -0.64
CA GLU A 172 9.49 -2.75 -1.56
C GLU A 172 8.62 -1.71 -0.83
N GLY A 173 8.29 -0.61 -1.49
CA GLY A 173 7.33 0.36 -0.95
C GLY A 173 5.89 -0.03 -1.25
N PHE A 174 5.05 -0.02 -0.21
CA PHE A 174 3.64 -0.41 -0.37
C PHE A 174 2.70 0.34 0.57
N GLY A 175 1.41 0.43 0.12
CA GLY A 175 0.26 0.82 0.92
C GLY A 175 -0.72 -0.34 1.05
N VAL A 176 -1.29 -0.55 2.24
CA VAL A 176 -2.19 -1.67 2.55
C VAL A 176 -3.36 -1.22 3.41
N ALA A 177 -4.57 -1.63 3.01
CA ALA A 177 -5.80 -1.38 3.74
C ALA A 177 -6.24 -2.59 4.57
N PHE A 178 -6.75 -2.32 5.77
CA PHE A 178 -7.28 -3.32 6.71
C PHE A 178 -8.67 -2.89 7.15
N VAL A 179 -9.62 -3.80 7.15
CA VAL A 179 -11.00 -3.53 7.56
C VAL A 179 -11.53 -4.65 8.46
N ASP A 180 -12.34 -4.29 9.43
CA ASP A 180 -13.24 -5.20 10.15
C ASP A 180 -14.64 -4.56 10.29
N ALA A 181 -15.50 -5.08 11.14
CA ALA A 181 -16.85 -4.54 11.34
C ALA A 181 -16.87 -3.16 12.04
N LYS A 182 -15.75 -2.66 12.55
CA LYS A 182 -15.68 -1.46 13.41
C LYS A 182 -14.76 -0.38 12.87
N GLU A 183 -13.64 -0.78 12.22
CA GLU A 183 -12.56 0.13 11.87
C GLU A 183 -12.00 -0.17 10.49
N LEU A 184 -11.44 0.88 9.90
CA LEU A 184 -10.74 0.86 8.64
C LEU A 184 -9.38 1.54 8.85
N TRP A 185 -8.29 0.85 8.52
CA TRP A 185 -6.92 1.31 8.66
C TRP A 185 -6.19 1.29 7.32
N TYR A 186 -5.31 2.25 7.12
CA TYR A 186 -4.42 2.27 5.98
C TYR A 186 -2.98 2.45 6.44
N LEU A 187 -2.09 1.58 5.98
CA LEU A 187 -0.67 1.59 6.30
C LEU A 187 0.14 1.96 5.06
N GLU A 188 1.14 2.82 5.22
CA GLU A 188 2.14 3.16 4.21
C GLU A 188 3.55 2.94 4.76
N THR A 189 4.43 2.38 3.91
CA THR A 189 5.87 2.31 4.18
C THR A 189 6.55 3.60 3.75
N GLY A 190 7.55 4.04 4.51
CA GLY A 190 8.39 5.20 4.19
C GLY A 190 9.78 4.80 3.67
N THR A 191 10.32 3.71 4.22
CA THR A 191 11.63 3.16 3.84
C THR A 191 11.63 1.65 4.11
N GLY A 192 12.80 1.03 4.17
CA GLY A 192 12.92 -0.39 4.54
C GLY A 192 12.32 -0.73 5.90
N HIS A 193 12.37 0.18 6.88
CA HIS A 193 11.91 -0.10 8.25
C HIS A 193 10.98 0.98 8.83
N GLN A 194 10.74 2.09 8.12
CA GLN A 194 9.87 3.16 8.59
C GLN A 194 8.47 3.02 7.96
N TRP A 195 7.44 3.15 8.77
CA TRP A 195 6.04 3.05 8.35
C TRP A 195 5.12 3.83 9.27
N ILE A 196 3.95 4.17 8.77
CA ILE A 196 2.82 4.60 9.59
C ILE A 196 1.53 3.89 9.16
N ALA A 197 0.56 3.84 10.07
CA ALA A 197 -0.82 3.47 9.74
C ALA A 197 -1.78 4.46 10.39
N VAL A 198 -2.84 4.80 9.68
CA VAL A 198 -3.85 5.75 10.10
C VAL A 198 -5.22 5.09 10.06
N ARG A 199 -6.00 5.27 11.12
CA ARG A 199 -7.41 4.90 11.13
C ARG A 199 -8.19 5.91 10.31
N ILE A 200 -8.92 5.45 9.30
CA ILE A 200 -9.78 6.30 8.48
C ILE A 200 -10.97 6.76 9.32
N PRO A 201 -11.22 8.08 9.43
CA PRO A 201 -12.36 8.61 10.16
C PRO A 201 -13.69 8.09 9.57
N LYS A 202 -14.68 7.88 10.43
CA LYS A 202 -15.96 7.30 10.00
C LYS A 202 -16.70 8.13 8.96
N ASP A 203 -16.58 9.45 9.02
CA ASP A 203 -17.31 10.39 8.16
C ASP A 203 -16.50 10.84 6.92
N GLU A 204 -15.38 10.15 6.65
CA GLU A 204 -14.46 10.53 5.58
C GLU A 204 -14.23 9.36 4.60
N TYR A 205 -13.67 9.69 3.45
CA TYR A 205 -13.08 8.73 2.54
C TYR A 205 -11.60 9.09 2.27
N PHE A 206 -10.83 8.10 1.89
CA PHE A 206 -9.43 8.24 1.48
C PHE A 206 -9.24 7.62 0.10
N ALA A 207 -8.55 8.33 -0.78
CA ALA A 207 -8.21 7.84 -2.12
C ALA A 207 -6.70 7.92 -2.32
N SER A 208 -6.11 6.87 -2.90
CA SER A 208 -4.69 6.81 -3.23
C SER A 208 -4.46 6.18 -4.59
N GLY A 209 -3.46 6.70 -5.30
CA GLY A 209 -2.81 6.03 -6.41
C GLY A 209 -1.49 5.37 -5.95
N ASN A 210 -0.54 5.25 -6.86
CA ASN A 210 0.79 4.71 -6.54
C ASN A 210 1.70 5.79 -5.94
N GLN A 211 1.31 6.35 -4.80
CA GLN A 211 2.01 7.43 -4.10
C GLN A 211 1.74 7.35 -2.61
N GLY A 212 2.68 7.80 -1.80
CA GLY A 212 2.46 8.02 -0.36
C GLY A 212 1.57 9.24 -0.15
N ARG A 213 0.48 9.07 0.58
CA ARG A 213 -0.51 10.13 0.82
C ARG A 213 -0.79 10.40 2.27
N LEU A 214 -0.38 9.52 3.17
CA LEU A 214 -0.54 9.76 4.60
C LEU A 214 0.36 10.92 5.04
N GLN A 215 -0.25 11.98 5.49
CA GLN A 215 0.46 13.20 5.90
C GLN A 215 0.62 13.27 7.41
N GLN A 216 -0.49 13.25 8.13
CA GLN A 216 -0.48 13.42 9.57
C GLN A 216 -0.06 12.15 10.29
N TYR A 217 0.78 12.30 11.29
CA TYR A 217 1.09 11.28 12.26
C TYR A 217 1.25 11.93 13.64
N LYS A 218 0.62 11.33 14.64
CA LYS A 218 0.67 11.82 16.02
C LYS A 218 0.98 10.67 16.96
N ALA A 219 2.20 10.65 17.44
CA ALA A 219 2.64 9.63 18.40
C ALA A 219 1.75 9.64 19.66
N GLY A 220 1.32 8.45 20.10
CA GLY A 220 0.47 8.27 21.26
C GLY A 220 -1.03 8.50 21.04
N ASP A 221 -1.45 8.99 19.88
CA ASP A 221 -2.87 9.08 19.51
C ASP A 221 -3.38 7.70 19.05
N PRO A 222 -4.50 7.19 19.57
CA PRO A 222 -5.01 5.86 19.22
C PRO A 222 -5.42 5.69 17.76
N ASN A 223 -5.56 6.77 16.99
CA ASN A 223 -5.87 6.72 15.57
C ASN A 223 -4.62 6.59 14.68
N PHE A 224 -3.44 6.57 15.27
CA PHE A 224 -2.17 6.45 14.55
C PHE A 224 -1.32 5.32 15.11
N MET A 225 -0.62 4.64 14.25
CA MET A 225 0.44 3.70 14.55
C MET A 225 1.63 3.98 13.65
N GLY A 226 2.82 3.60 14.06
CA GLY A 226 4.03 3.77 13.25
C GLY A 226 5.24 3.15 13.91
N SER A 227 6.31 2.99 13.13
CA SER A 227 7.58 2.54 13.70
C SER A 227 8.02 3.47 14.84
N PRO A 228 8.61 2.94 15.90
CA PRO A 228 8.98 3.72 17.09
C PRO A 228 9.88 4.92 16.79
N THR A 229 10.61 4.84 15.69
CA THR A 229 11.62 5.84 15.28
C THR A 229 11.14 6.73 14.12
N VAL A 230 9.93 6.57 13.59
CA VAL A 230 9.49 7.24 12.36
C VAL A 230 9.68 8.76 12.37
N VAL A 231 9.43 9.43 13.49
CA VAL A 231 9.63 10.89 13.62
C VAL A 231 11.08 11.22 13.91
N SER A 232 11.67 10.58 14.94
CA SER A 232 13.04 10.87 15.37
C SER A 232 14.08 10.52 14.31
N TRP A 233 13.85 9.46 13.53
CA TRP A 233 14.71 9.10 12.41
C TRP A 233 14.67 10.16 11.31
N ALA A 234 13.49 10.65 10.94
CA ALA A 234 13.33 11.73 9.97
C ALA A 234 14.01 13.03 10.45
N GLU A 235 13.88 13.38 11.73
CA GLU A 235 14.53 14.54 12.33
C GLU A 235 16.06 14.39 12.31
N GLN A 236 16.57 13.24 12.75
CA GLN A 236 18.01 12.95 12.81
C GLN A 236 18.68 13.05 11.43
N HIS A 237 17.97 12.68 10.35
CA HIS A 237 18.51 12.70 8.99
C HIS A 237 18.13 13.93 8.17
N GLY A 238 17.49 14.93 8.80
CA GLY A 238 17.15 16.19 8.18
C GLY A 238 15.95 16.16 7.22
N PHE A 239 15.13 15.12 7.29
CA PHE A 239 13.87 15.01 6.52
C PHE A 239 12.68 15.67 7.22
N TYR A 240 12.86 16.05 8.49
CA TYR A 240 11.90 16.80 9.28
C TYR A 240 12.63 17.73 10.25
N ASN A 241 12.08 18.93 10.44
CA ASN A 241 12.52 19.85 11.48
C ASN A 241 11.30 20.30 12.29
N PRO A 242 11.29 20.06 13.62
CA PRO A 242 10.17 20.47 14.50
C PRO A 242 9.83 21.95 14.47
N LYS A 243 10.78 22.82 14.08
CA LYS A 243 10.55 24.27 13.93
C LYS A 243 9.67 24.62 12.74
N ASP A 244 9.55 23.72 11.76
CA ASP A 244 8.75 23.92 10.55
C ASP A 244 7.26 23.51 10.76
N GLY A 245 6.89 23.09 11.96
CA GLY A 245 5.53 22.71 12.34
C GLY A 245 5.36 21.22 12.63
N ALA A 246 4.13 20.71 12.48
CA ALA A 246 3.82 19.33 12.76
C ALA A 246 4.48 18.38 11.75
N PHE A 247 4.83 17.17 12.23
CA PHE A 247 5.40 16.13 11.37
C PHE A 247 4.43 15.74 10.25
N ASN A 248 4.95 15.68 9.03
CA ASN A 248 4.24 15.23 7.84
C ASN A 248 4.99 14.07 7.21
N PHE A 249 4.38 12.88 7.24
CA PHE A 249 5.00 11.65 6.77
C PHE A 249 5.30 11.68 5.27
N ALA A 250 4.34 12.10 4.44
CA ALA A 250 4.56 12.17 3.00
C ALA A 250 5.73 13.10 2.65
N LYS A 251 5.84 14.26 3.29
CA LYS A 251 6.99 15.18 3.09
C LYS A 251 8.32 14.56 3.51
N ALA A 252 8.33 13.78 4.60
CA ALA A 252 9.55 13.20 5.12
C ALA A 252 10.03 11.99 4.29
N TYR A 253 9.12 11.19 3.75
CA TYR A 253 9.47 9.88 3.21
C TYR A 253 9.10 9.64 1.75
N THR A 254 8.11 10.36 1.20
CA THR A 254 7.63 10.12 -0.16
C THR A 254 8.50 10.87 -1.18
N ARG A 255 8.69 10.28 -2.35
CA ARG A 255 9.37 10.96 -3.47
C ARG A 255 8.60 12.23 -3.86
N ASP A 256 9.36 13.24 -4.32
CA ASP A 256 8.83 14.48 -4.90
C ASP A 256 9.59 14.79 -6.19
N ASP A 257 9.39 13.97 -7.22
CA ASP A 257 10.05 14.06 -8.52
C ASP A 257 9.12 14.55 -9.63
N GLY A 258 7.91 14.98 -9.27
CA GLY A 258 6.90 15.50 -10.19
C GLY A 258 6.13 14.41 -10.97
N ARG A 259 6.48 13.13 -10.86
CA ARG A 259 5.77 12.04 -11.55
C ARG A 259 4.33 11.89 -11.06
N ASP A 260 4.11 12.13 -9.78
CA ASP A 260 2.78 11.98 -9.17
C ASP A 260 1.78 12.97 -9.76
N ARG A 261 2.19 14.19 -10.07
CA ARG A 261 1.36 15.20 -10.74
C ARG A 261 0.80 14.76 -12.09
N LEU A 262 1.57 13.93 -12.80
CA LEU A 262 1.16 13.45 -14.12
C LEU A 262 0.37 12.14 -14.06
N TYR A 263 0.61 11.32 -13.06
CA TYR A 263 0.13 9.96 -13.04
C TYR A 263 -0.83 9.62 -11.88
N ASN A 264 -0.53 10.08 -10.67
CA ASN A 264 -1.30 9.74 -9.48
C ASN A 264 -2.36 10.79 -9.14
N ASP A 265 -1.99 12.07 -9.12
CA ASP A 265 -2.89 13.16 -8.74
C ASP A 265 -4.14 13.23 -9.62
N PRO A 266 -4.11 13.05 -10.96
CA PRO A 266 -5.30 13.04 -11.79
C PRO A 266 -6.28 11.91 -11.45
N ARG A 267 -5.79 10.74 -11.04
CA ARG A 267 -6.63 9.61 -10.62
C ARG A 267 -7.33 9.92 -9.30
N VAL A 268 -6.59 10.40 -8.32
CA VAL A 268 -7.12 10.81 -7.02
C VAL A 268 -8.11 11.97 -7.18
N PHE A 269 -7.75 12.98 -7.97
CA PHE A 269 -8.64 14.10 -8.30
C PHE A 269 -9.97 13.62 -8.91
N SER A 270 -9.93 12.68 -9.85
CA SER A 270 -11.14 12.13 -10.47
C SER A 270 -12.08 11.47 -9.46
N ILE A 271 -11.52 10.70 -8.51
CA ILE A 271 -12.29 10.09 -7.42
C ILE A 271 -12.89 11.17 -6.51
N MET A 272 -12.04 12.09 -6.03
CA MET A 272 -12.46 13.16 -5.11
C MET A 272 -13.54 14.05 -5.74
N LYS A 273 -13.38 14.41 -7.01
CA LYS A 273 -14.36 15.24 -7.74
C LYS A 273 -15.69 14.51 -7.99
N THR A 274 -15.64 13.19 -8.18
CA THR A 274 -16.83 12.36 -8.34
C THR A 274 -17.60 12.22 -7.04
N LEU A 275 -16.90 11.95 -5.93
CA LEU A 275 -17.54 11.73 -4.63
C LEU A 275 -17.91 13.04 -3.92
N THR A 276 -17.17 14.11 -4.17
CA THR A 276 -17.41 15.44 -3.59
C THR A 276 -17.38 16.52 -4.66
N PRO A 277 -18.45 16.63 -5.50
CA PRO A 277 -18.48 17.57 -6.64
C PRO A 277 -18.30 19.04 -6.25
N SER A 278 -18.67 19.39 -5.01
CA SER A 278 -18.52 20.74 -4.44
C SER A 278 -17.07 21.09 -4.05
N LEU A 279 -16.17 20.11 -4.00
CA LEU A 279 -14.80 20.33 -3.59
C LEU A 279 -14.06 21.18 -4.64
N SER A 280 -13.54 22.33 -4.20
CA SER A 280 -12.73 23.22 -5.05
C SER A 280 -11.26 22.83 -4.95
N ILE A 281 -10.87 21.86 -5.75
CA ILE A 281 -9.48 21.40 -5.88
C ILE A 281 -9.03 21.46 -7.34
N GLN A 282 -7.74 21.54 -7.52
CA GLN A 282 -7.09 21.39 -8.83
C GLN A 282 -6.55 19.97 -9.00
N PRO A 283 -6.37 19.48 -10.24
CA PRO A 283 -5.86 18.14 -10.50
C PRO A 283 -4.50 17.84 -9.84
N GLU A 284 -3.68 18.88 -9.65
CA GLU A 284 -2.35 18.80 -9.06
C GLU A 284 -2.36 18.80 -7.52
N ALA A 285 -3.54 18.92 -6.90
CA ALA A 285 -3.72 18.95 -5.46
C ALA A 285 -4.26 17.63 -4.90
N GLY A 286 -4.18 16.58 -5.71
CA GLY A 286 -4.68 15.25 -5.40
C GLY A 286 -4.01 14.55 -4.22
#